data_d6f5cc8c0436e514af7b07286997f2fb
#
_entry.id   d6f5cc8c0436e514af7b07286997f2fb
#
_cell.length_a   1.000
_cell.length_b   1.000
_cell.length_c   1.000
_cell.angle_alpha   90.00
_cell.angle_beta   90.00
_cell.angle_gamma   90.00
#
_symmetry.space_group_name_H-M   'P 1'
#
loop_
_entity.id
_entity.type
_entity.pdbx_description
1 polymer ?
#
loop_
_entity_poly.entity_id
_entity_poly.type
_entity_poly.pdbx_seq_one_letter_code
_entity_poly.pdbx_strand_id
1 'polypeptide(L)'
;MPHTKSIPYARRLPVRAEVEVLVAGGGPAGVAAAVTAARQGRVVHILEAHSCFGGMGTAGLVPAFMQFTDGVNFLAGGIGKEILDELRRRGGTY
;
A
#
# COMPACT_ATOMS: atom_id res chain seq x y z
N MET A 1 39.06 5.03 7.57
CA MET A 1 37.84 5.50 6.91
C MET A 1 38.06 6.92 6.45
N PRO A 2 37.82 7.25 5.18
CA PRO A 2 37.88 8.63 4.76
C PRO A 2 36.84 9.45 5.52
N HIS A 3 37.24 10.60 6.05
CA HIS A 3 36.31 11.49 6.72
C HIS A 3 35.33 12.03 5.68
N THR A 4 34.09 11.60 5.74
CA THR A 4 33.04 12.15 4.89
C THR A 4 32.78 13.59 5.30
N LYS A 5 33.06 14.51 4.38
CA LYS A 5 32.69 15.92 4.59
C LYS A 5 31.17 16.03 4.64
N SER A 6 30.64 16.67 5.64
CA SER A 6 29.20 16.95 5.78
C SER A 6 28.95 18.44 5.88
N ILE A 7 27.82 18.87 5.40
CA ILE A 7 27.31 20.24 5.56
C ILE A 7 25.97 20.19 6.28
N PRO A 8 25.69 21.09 7.21
CA PRO A 8 24.39 21.13 7.87
C PRO A 8 23.31 21.57 6.89
N TYR A 9 22.14 20.92 6.97
CA TYR A 9 20.96 21.28 6.21
C TYR A 9 19.76 21.35 7.14
N ALA A 10 19.01 22.46 7.07
CA ALA A 10 17.78 22.63 7.83
C ALA A 10 16.71 23.28 6.95
N ARG A 11 15.48 22.82 7.10
CA ARG A 11 14.32 23.35 6.38
C ARG A 11 13.08 23.36 7.27
N ARG A 12 12.29 24.41 7.17
CA ARG A 12 10.95 24.45 7.75
C ARG A 12 9.96 23.87 6.77
N LEU A 13 9.20 22.87 7.22
CA LEU A 13 8.17 22.23 6.44
C LEU A 13 6.79 22.64 6.97
N PRO A 14 5.84 23.02 6.10
CA PRO A 14 4.48 23.24 6.53
C PRO A 14 3.82 21.92 6.93
N VAL A 15 3.10 21.92 8.04
CA VAL A 15 2.22 20.81 8.41
C VAL A 15 0.99 20.84 7.50
N ARG A 16 0.75 19.75 6.77
CA ARG A 16 -0.33 19.63 5.79
C ARG A 16 -1.56 18.93 6.34
N ALA A 17 -1.36 18.02 7.27
CA ALA A 17 -2.43 17.27 7.92
C ALA A 17 -1.96 16.77 9.29
N GLU A 18 -2.91 16.58 10.17
CA GLU A 18 -2.74 15.89 11.45
C GLU A 18 -3.70 14.71 11.47
N VAL A 19 -3.17 13.50 11.67
CA VAL A 19 -3.93 12.26 11.56
C VAL A 19 -3.52 11.28 12.65
N GLU A 20 -4.37 10.29 12.95
CA GLU A 20 -4.06 9.26 13.93
C GLU A 20 -3.09 8.21 13.36
N VAL A 21 -3.24 7.91 12.06
CA VAL A 21 -2.42 6.93 11.36
C VAL A 21 -1.94 7.51 10.04
N LEU A 22 -0.63 7.59 9.89
CA LEU A 22 0.00 7.95 8.63
C LEU A 22 0.62 6.71 8.00
N VAL A 23 0.21 6.41 6.76
CA VAL A 23 0.79 5.33 5.96
C VAL A 23 1.64 5.93 4.84
N ALA A 24 2.94 5.74 4.94
CA ALA A 24 3.89 6.22 3.94
C ALA A 24 4.18 5.12 2.91
N GLY A 25 3.56 5.24 1.76
CA GLY A 25 3.62 4.27 0.67
C GLY A 25 2.31 3.54 0.45
N GLY A 26 1.74 3.67 -0.73
CA GLY A 26 0.48 3.07 -1.16
C GLY A 26 0.65 1.78 -1.96
N GLY A 27 1.67 0.99 -1.68
CA GLY A 27 1.81 -0.36 -2.20
C GLY A 27 0.80 -1.32 -1.57
N PRO A 28 0.85 -2.62 -1.89
CA PRO A 28 -0.12 -3.60 -1.39
C PRO A 28 -0.25 -3.59 0.13
N ALA A 29 0.87 -3.56 0.84
CA ALA A 29 0.90 -3.52 2.30
C ALA A 29 0.33 -2.22 2.86
N GLY A 30 0.69 -1.08 2.27
CA GLY A 30 0.21 0.24 2.70
C GLY A 30 -1.29 0.40 2.49
N VAL A 31 -1.80 -0.05 1.36
CA VAL A 31 -3.25 -0.05 1.08
C VAL A 31 -3.99 -0.92 2.10
N ALA A 32 -3.51 -2.13 2.35
CA ALA A 32 -4.12 -3.02 3.33
C ALA A 32 -4.10 -2.41 4.75
N ALA A 33 -2.98 -1.83 5.15
CA ALA A 33 -2.85 -1.17 6.45
C ALA A 33 -3.80 0.02 6.59
N ALA A 34 -3.84 0.90 5.58
CA ALA A 34 -4.69 2.08 5.60
C ALA A 34 -6.18 1.73 5.64
N VAL A 35 -6.62 0.81 4.80
CA VAL A 35 -8.01 0.36 4.77
C VAL A 35 -8.41 -0.29 6.08
N THR A 36 -7.54 -1.15 6.63
CA THR A 36 -7.82 -1.83 7.90
C THR A 36 -7.93 -0.83 9.05
N ALA A 37 -7.02 0.13 9.15
CA ALA A 37 -7.07 1.17 10.18
C ALA A 37 -8.33 2.04 10.05
N ALA A 38 -8.68 2.44 8.83
CA ALA A 38 -9.89 3.22 8.56
C ALA A 38 -11.18 2.46 8.94
N ARG A 39 -11.23 1.16 8.64
CA ARG A 39 -12.36 0.30 9.03
C ARG A 39 -12.51 0.16 10.55
N GLN A 40 -11.45 0.39 11.29
CA GLN A 40 -11.47 0.45 12.76
C GLN A 40 -11.80 1.85 13.31
N GLY A 41 -12.24 2.76 12.46
CA GLY A 41 -12.67 4.11 12.84
C GLY A 41 -11.54 5.11 13.07
N ARG A 42 -10.32 4.82 12.57
CA ARG A 42 -9.20 5.76 12.70
C ARG A 42 -9.17 6.78 11.57
N VAL A 43 -8.69 7.97 11.88
CA VAL A 43 -8.40 8.99 10.87
C VAL A 43 -7.06 8.64 10.24
N VAL A 44 -7.12 8.24 8.97
CA VAL A 44 -5.95 7.71 8.24
C VAL A 44 -5.60 8.61 7.07
N HIS A 45 -4.31 8.84 6.89
CA HIS A 45 -3.76 9.48 5.71
C HIS A 45 -2.76 8.53 5.05
N ILE A 46 -2.92 8.30 3.77
CA ILE A 46 -2.01 7.49 2.96
C ILE A 46 -1.33 8.36 1.93
N LEU A 47 -0.02 8.24 1.80
CA LEU A 47 0.80 8.98 0.85
C LEU A 47 1.38 8.00 -0.17
N GLU A 48 1.29 8.37 -1.45
CA GLU A 48 1.85 7.60 -2.56
C GLU A 48 2.64 8.53 -3.49
N ALA A 49 3.82 8.09 -3.89
CA ALA A 49 4.68 8.84 -4.80
C ALA A 49 4.27 8.70 -6.28
N HIS A 50 3.62 7.60 -6.63
CA HIS A 50 3.09 7.37 -7.98
C HIS A 50 1.67 7.94 -8.13
N SER A 51 1.16 7.91 -9.36
CA SER A 51 -0.17 8.42 -9.69
C SER A 51 -1.32 7.47 -9.31
N CYS A 52 -1.01 6.28 -8.80
CA CYS A 52 -2.00 5.29 -8.38
C CYS A 52 -1.50 4.47 -7.19
N PHE A 53 -2.43 3.92 -6.44
CA PHE A 53 -2.14 2.91 -5.41
C PHE A 53 -1.90 1.54 -6.03
N GLY A 54 -1.36 0.61 -5.24
CA GLY A 54 -1.16 -0.78 -5.60
C GLY A 54 0.30 -1.18 -5.80
N GLY A 55 1.21 -0.22 -5.92
CA GLY A 55 2.66 -0.47 -6.01
C GLY A 55 3.02 -1.45 -7.12
N MET A 56 3.64 -2.58 -6.76
CA MET A 56 4.07 -3.61 -7.72
C MET A 56 2.90 -4.23 -8.50
N GLY A 57 1.70 -4.27 -7.94
CA GLY A 57 0.50 -4.77 -8.62
C GLY A 57 -0.12 -3.81 -9.64
N THR A 58 0.33 -2.57 -9.67
CA THR A 58 -0.17 -1.53 -10.60
C THR A 58 0.98 -0.82 -11.29
N ALA A 59 1.53 0.24 -10.73
CA ALA A 59 2.64 1.02 -11.32
C ALA A 59 3.92 0.18 -11.51
N GLY A 60 4.15 -0.83 -10.68
CA GLY A 60 5.30 -1.73 -10.78
C GLY A 60 5.18 -2.80 -11.86
N LEU A 61 4.02 -2.93 -12.51
CA LEU A 61 3.77 -3.80 -13.67
C LEU A 61 4.06 -5.29 -13.44
N VAL A 62 3.89 -5.79 -12.22
CA VAL A 62 3.96 -7.23 -11.96
C VAL A 62 2.75 -7.91 -12.64
N PRO A 63 2.96 -8.84 -13.57
CA PRO A 63 1.90 -9.34 -14.43
C PRO A 63 0.96 -10.33 -13.75
N ALA A 64 1.38 -10.94 -12.64
CA ALA A 64 0.59 -11.92 -11.91
C ALA A 64 0.92 -11.91 -10.42
N PHE A 65 -0.10 -12.09 -9.60
CA PHE A 65 0.07 -12.39 -8.18
C PHE A 65 0.36 -13.88 -7.98
N MET A 66 1.08 -14.20 -6.92
CA MET A 66 1.22 -15.59 -6.48
C MET A 66 -0.16 -16.14 -6.10
N GLN A 67 -0.28 -17.47 -6.14
CA GLN A 67 -1.55 -18.13 -5.86
C GLN A 67 -2.02 -17.87 -4.41
N PHE A 68 -3.31 -17.62 -4.26
CA PHE A 68 -3.96 -17.48 -2.95
C PHE A 68 -4.36 -18.81 -2.31
N THR A 69 -4.09 -19.94 -2.97
CA THR A 69 -4.51 -21.27 -2.60
C THR A 69 -3.35 -22.26 -2.73
N ASP A 70 -3.41 -23.33 -1.94
CA ASP A 70 -2.54 -24.50 -2.08
C ASP A 70 -3.11 -25.57 -3.04
N GLY A 71 -4.22 -25.24 -3.71
CA GLY A 71 -4.98 -26.16 -4.57
C GLY A 71 -6.16 -26.84 -3.87
N VAL A 72 -6.21 -26.79 -2.55
CA VAL A 72 -7.30 -27.36 -1.73
C VAL A 72 -7.95 -26.28 -0.89
N ASN A 73 -7.15 -25.47 -0.21
CA ASN A 73 -7.59 -24.45 0.72
C ASN A 73 -7.28 -23.05 0.18
N PHE A 74 -8.20 -22.11 0.42
CA PHE A 74 -7.93 -20.70 0.17
C PHE A 74 -7.17 -20.12 1.37
N LEU A 75 -5.88 -19.78 1.17
CA LEU A 75 -4.96 -19.44 2.26
C LEU A 75 -4.85 -17.92 2.50
N ALA A 76 -4.99 -17.12 1.45
CA ALA A 76 -4.83 -15.68 1.53
C ALA A 76 -6.18 -14.98 1.62
N GLY A 77 -6.65 -14.70 2.84
CA GLY A 77 -7.89 -14.00 3.10
C GLY A 77 -7.77 -12.47 3.15
N GLY A 78 -8.76 -11.83 3.77
CA GLY A 78 -8.77 -10.40 4.04
C GLY A 78 -8.88 -9.52 2.79
N ILE A 79 -8.26 -8.36 2.83
CA ILE A 79 -8.33 -7.34 1.77
C ILE A 79 -7.83 -7.85 0.42
N GLY A 80 -6.80 -8.70 0.40
CA GLY A 80 -6.31 -9.33 -0.83
C GLY A 80 -7.40 -10.16 -1.52
N LYS A 81 -8.15 -10.95 -0.74
CA LYS A 81 -9.29 -11.71 -1.27
C LYS A 81 -10.41 -10.80 -1.76
N GLU A 82 -10.72 -9.74 -1.04
CA GLU A 82 -11.74 -8.76 -1.46
C GLU A 82 -11.39 -8.12 -2.81
N ILE A 83 -10.11 -7.78 -3.01
CA ILE A 83 -9.62 -7.24 -4.30
C ILE A 83 -9.79 -8.29 -5.40
N LEU A 84 -9.41 -9.54 -5.16
CA LEU A 84 -9.57 -10.63 -6.13
C LEU A 84 -11.04 -10.83 -6.50
N ASP A 85 -11.93 -10.88 -5.52
CA ASP A 85 -13.37 -11.06 -5.74
C ASP A 85 -13.95 -9.89 -6.56
N GLU A 86 -13.52 -8.65 -6.28
CA GLU A 86 -13.95 -7.48 -7.04
C GLU A 86 -13.40 -7.47 -8.47
N LEU A 87 -12.15 -7.89 -8.67
CA LEU A 87 -11.58 -8.07 -10.01
C LEU A 87 -12.36 -9.09 -10.84
N ARG A 88 -12.74 -10.22 -10.23
CA ARG A 88 -13.57 -11.24 -10.89
C ARG A 88 -14.93 -10.68 -11.24
N ARG A 89 -15.58 -9.97 -10.34
CA ARG A 89 -16.88 -9.33 -10.57
C ARG A 89 -16.83 -8.35 -11.75
N ARG A 90 -15.71 -7.67 -11.95
CA ARG A 90 -15.51 -6.72 -13.05
C ARG A 90 -14.95 -7.35 -14.33
N GLY A 91 -14.71 -8.65 -14.35
CA GLY A 91 -14.10 -9.32 -15.49
C GLY A 91 -12.60 -9.00 -15.70
N GLY A 92 -11.93 -8.52 -14.67
CA GLY A 92 -10.51 -8.18 -14.70
C GLY A 92 -9.57 -9.36 -14.47
N THR A 93 -10.13 -10.49 -14.10
CA THR A 93 -9.40 -11.77 -13.94
C THR A 93 -10.39 -12.93 -13.99
N TYR A 94 -9.85 -14.17 -14.17
CA TYR A 94 -10.59 -15.44 -14.19
C TYR A 94 -10.41 -16.22 -12.90
#